data_59d17ad801a941f6ccd0f67b834e034a
#
_entry.id   59d17ad801a941f6ccd0f67b834e034a
#
_cell.length_a   1.000
_cell.length_b   1.000
_cell.length_c   1.000
_cell.angle_alpha   90.00
_cell.angle_beta   90.00
_cell.angle_gamma   90.00
#
_symmetry.space_group_name_H-M   'P 1'
#
loop_
_entity.id
_entity.type
_entity.pdbx_description
1 polymer ?
#
loop_
_entity_poly.entity_id
_entity_poly.type
_entity_poly.pdbx_seq_one_letter_code
_entity_poly.pdbx_strand_id
1 'polypeptide(L)'
;MNSKYLRLTFAAALAAAFAAFGAPAAPVRAAAPLKVVTTTEDLFNWARTGSLWWMTFGLACCAVEMIHVNMPRYDLERFGVAPRASPRQSDVMIVAGTLCNKMAPALRRVYDQMSEPRYVISMGSCANGGGYYHYSYSVVRGCDRIVPVDIYVPGCPPTAEALLYGILQLQRKIRREGTILR
;
A
#
# COMPACT_ATOMS: atom_id res chain seq x y z
N MET A 1 -0.15 37.42 48.09
CA MET A 1 -0.74 36.71 46.96
C MET A 1 -1.65 35.57 47.53
N ASN A 2 -2.94 35.70 47.28
CA ASN A 2 -3.99 35.07 48.12
C ASN A 2 -4.14 33.58 47.81
N SER A 3 -3.84 32.71 48.76
CA SER A 3 -3.90 31.22 48.67
C SER A 3 -5.24 30.68 48.17
N LYS A 4 -6.32 31.43 48.27
CA LYS A 4 -7.65 31.06 47.75
C LYS A 4 -7.75 31.02 46.22
N TYR A 5 -7.06 31.90 45.52
CA TYR A 5 -7.07 31.93 44.07
C TYR A 5 -6.25 30.76 43.47
N LEU A 6 -5.17 30.35 44.13
CA LEU A 6 -4.37 29.20 43.71
C LEU A 6 -5.14 27.88 43.79
N ARG A 7 -5.99 27.73 44.80
CA ARG A 7 -6.83 26.53 44.93
C ARG A 7 -7.98 26.47 43.95
N LEU A 8 -8.56 27.64 43.56
CA LEU A 8 -9.62 27.72 42.55
C LEU A 8 -9.10 27.43 41.14
N THR A 9 -7.91 27.90 40.81
CA THR A 9 -7.31 27.60 39.50
C THR A 9 -6.89 26.13 39.37
N PHE A 10 -6.40 25.49 40.45
CA PHE A 10 -6.07 24.08 40.44
C PHE A 10 -7.31 23.17 40.33
N ALA A 11 -8.39 23.52 40.99
CA ALA A 11 -9.64 22.76 40.93
C ALA A 11 -10.29 22.88 39.53
N ALA A 12 -10.23 24.07 38.91
CA ALA A 12 -10.73 24.28 37.54
C ALA A 12 -9.89 23.52 36.50
N ALA A 13 -8.57 23.47 36.65
CA ALA A 13 -7.68 22.73 35.77
C ALA A 13 -7.88 21.20 35.88
N LEU A 14 -8.12 20.68 37.11
CA LEU A 14 -8.42 19.27 37.33
C LEU A 14 -9.80 18.89 36.75
N ALA A 15 -10.80 19.74 36.88
CA ALA A 15 -12.13 19.49 36.29
C ALA A 15 -12.07 19.50 34.75
N ALA A 16 -11.27 20.39 34.15
CA ALA A 16 -11.07 20.42 32.69
C ALA A 16 -10.31 19.18 32.19
N ALA A 17 -9.34 18.67 32.96
CA ALA A 17 -8.62 17.44 32.64
C ALA A 17 -9.53 16.20 32.72
N PHE A 18 -10.42 16.13 33.71
CA PHE A 18 -11.41 15.05 33.81
C PHE A 18 -12.47 15.10 32.72
N ALA A 19 -12.89 16.30 32.30
CA ALA A 19 -13.82 16.45 31.18
C ALA A 19 -13.20 16.01 29.83
N ALA A 20 -11.89 16.17 29.66
CA ALA A 20 -11.17 15.70 28.46
C ALA A 20 -11.04 14.16 28.42
N PHE A 21 -10.97 13.49 29.58
CA PHE A 21 -10.93 12.02 29.68
C PHE A 21 -12.31 11.35 29.54
N GLY A 22 -13.39 12.09 29.73
CA GLY A 22 -14.76 11.59 29.63
C GLY A 22 -15.41 11.85 28.27
N ALA A 23 -14.65 12.26 27.26
CA ALA A 23 -15.21 12.36 25.92
C ALA A 23 -15.76 11.00 25.49
N PRO A 24 -17.07 10.88 25.13
CA PRO A 24 -17.61 9.61 24.67
C PRO A 24 -16.76 9.14 23.51
N ALA A 25 -16.28 7.89 23.60
CA ALA A 25 -15.56 7.27 22.49
C ALA A 25 -16.36 7.52 21.22
N ALA A 26 -15.71 8.12 20.22
CA ALA A 26 -16.35 8.38 18.93
C ALA A 26 -17.10 7.11 18.52
N PRO A 27 -18.36 7.20 18.10
CA PRO A 27 -19.14 6.01 17.79
C PRO A 27 -18.34 5.17 16.83
N VAL A 28 -18.05 3.92 17.22
CA VAL A 28 -17.41 2.94 16.35
C VAL A 28 -18.20 2.97 15.07
N ARG A 29 -17.59 3.48 14.01
CA ARG A 29 -18.25 3.67 12.73
C ARG A 29 -18.87 2.33 12.39
N ALA A 30 -20.20 2.28 12.45
CA ALA A 30 -20.97 1.08 12.15
C ALA A 30 -20.39 0.49 10.87
N ALA A 31 -20.08 -0.82 10.92
CA ALA A 31 -19.54 -1.53 9.76
C ALA A 31 -20.36 -1.11 8.55
N ALA A 32 -19.69 -0.60 7.51
CA ALA A 32 -20.36 -0.14 6.32
C ALA A 32 -21.37 -1.23 5.91
N PRO A 33 -22.62 -0.90 5.64
CA PRO A 33 -23.65 -1.90 5.32
C PRO A 33 -23.07 -2.82 4.25
N LEU A 34 -23.23 -4.13 4.42
CA LEU A 34 -22.83 -5.12 3.44
C LEU A 34 -23.42 -4.64 2.10
N LYS A 35 -22.57 -4.15 1.20
CA LYS A 35 -23.02 -3.82 -0.15
C LYS A 35 -23.44 -5.13 -0.76
N VAL A 36 -24.73 -5.34 -0.87
CA VAL A 36 -25.26 -6.42 -1.70
C VAL A 36 -24.66 -6.21 -3.09
N VAL A 37 -23.98 -7.22 -3.61
CA VAL A 37 -23.40 -7.20 -4.96
C VAL A 37 -24.56 -7.01 -5.93
N THR A 38 -24.73 -5.78 -6.42
CA THR A 38 -25.93 -5.39 -7.20
C THR A 38 -25.65 -5.41 -8.70
N THR A 39 -24.37 -5.41 -9.09
CA THR A 39 -23.96 -5.39 -10.49
C THR A 39 -22.92 -6.47 -10.80
N THR A 40 -22.80 -6.83 -12.08
CA THR A 40 -21.76 -7.75 -12.54
C THR A 40 -20.35 -7.19 -12.29
N GLU A 41 -20.17 -5.87 -12.37
CA GLU A 41 -18.91 -5.22 -12.03
C GLU A 41 -18.52 -5.40 -10.57
N ASP A 42 -19.46 -5.25 -9.64
CA ASP A 42 -19.21 -5.46 -8.21
C ASP A 42 -18.77 -6.89 -7.93
N LEU A 43 -19.36 -7.87 -8.61
CA LEU A 43 -18.98 -9.28 -8.50
C LEU A 43 -17.55 -9.51 -9.00
N PHE A 44 -17.20 -8.99 -10.17
CA PHE A 44 -15.84 -9.09 -10.71
C PHE A 44 -14.81 -8.38 -9.83
N ASN A 45 -15.12 -7.20 -9.33
CA ASN A 45 -14.23 -6.45 -8.44
C ASN A 45 -14.06 -7.16 -7.09
N TRP A 46 -15.12 -7.78 -6.56
CA TRP A 46 -15.05 -8.60 -5.36
C TRP A 46 -14.14 -9.82 -5.58
N ALA A 47 -14.34 -10.57 -6.66
CA ALA A 47 -13.53 -11.74 -7.00
C ALA A 47 -12.05 -11.37 -7.18
N ARG A 48 -11.76 -10.28 -7.90
CA ARG A 48 -10.39 -9.79 -8.13
C ARG A 48 -9.70 -9.32 -6.85
N THR A 49 -10.41 -8.59 -5.99
CA THR A 49 -9.82 -8.14 -4.72
C THR A 49 -9.55 -9.27 -3.75
N GLY A 50 -10.27 -10.39 -3.87
CA GLY A 50 -10.05 -11.60 -3.08
C GLY A 50 -8.99 -12.55 -3.65
N SER A 51 -8.52 -12.31 -4.89
CA SER A 51 -7.52 -13.14 -5.57
C SER A 51 -6.57 -12.24 -6.38
N LEU A 52 -5.69 -11.52 -5.68
CA LEU A 52 -4.64 -10.68 -6.28
C LEU A 52 -3.31 -11.42 -6.23
N TRP A 53 -2.90 -11.93 -7.36
CA TRP A 53 -1.59 -12.59 -7.47
C TRP A 53 -0.54 -11.58 -7.87
N TRP A 54 0.51 -11.48 -7.07
CA TRP A 54 1.55 -10.49 -7.28
C TRP A 54 2.85 -11.10 -7.81
N MET A 55 3.45 -10.38 -8.75
CA MET A 55 4.73 -10.77 -9.30
C MET A 55 5.87 -10.23 -8.46
N THR A 56 6.83 -11.10 -8.14
CA THR A 56 8.04 -10.76 -7.42
C THR A 56 9.04 -10.10 -8.35
N PHE A 57 9.14 -8.78 -8.32
CA PHE A 57 10.17 -8.02 -9.03
C PHE A 57 11.10 -7.34 -8.04
N GLY A 58 11.88 -8.17 -7.33
CA GLY A 58 12.83 -7.72 -6.31
C GLY A 58 14.15 -7.29 -6.95
N LEU A 59 14.52 -6.02 -6.76
CA LEU A 59 15.71 -5.42 -7.35
C LEU A 59 16.82 -5.11 -6.32
N ALA A 60 16.42 -4.83 -5.06
CA ALA A 60 17.34 -4.42 -4.00
C ALA A 60 16.76 -4.72 -2.61
N CYS A 61 17.18 -3.97 -1.58
CA CYS A 61 16.80 -4.16 -0.18
C CYS A 61 15.28 -4.18 0.07
N CYS A 62 14.47 -3.47 -0.70
CA CYS A 62 13.01 -3.52 -0.59
C CYS A 62 12.44 -4.92 -0.85
N ALA A 63 13.15 -5.76 -1.61
CA ALA A 63 12.75 -7.15 -1.84
C ALA A 63 12.71 -7.97 -0.54
N VAL A 64 13.56 -7.67 0.43
CA VAL A 64 13.58 -8.35 1.74
C VAL A 64 12.29 -8.07 2.50
N GLU A 65 11.86 -6.82 2.54
CA GLU A 65 10.59 -6.45 3.17
C GLU A 65 9.37 -6.99 2.39
N MET A 66 9.48 -7.08 1.06
CA MET A 66 8.47 -7.73 0.22
C MET A 66 8.35 -9.23 0.54
N ILE A 67 9.46 -9.92 0.82
CA ILE A 67 9.43 -11.31 1.28
C ILE A 67 8.85 -11.37 2.71
N HIS A 68 9.26 -10.43 3.58
CA HIS A 68 8.83 -10.40 4.97
C HIS A 68 7.31 -10.25 5.11
N VAL A 69 6.66 -9.46 4.25
CA VAL A 69 5.19 -9.29 4.30
C VAL A 69 4.43 -10.59 3.98
N ASN A 70 5.07 -11.53 3.28
CA ASN A 70 4.48 -12.85 2.98
C ASN A 70 4.79 -13.91 4.05
N MET A 71 5.62 -13.58 5.05
CA MET A 71 5.94 -14.49 6.15
C MET A 71 4.76 -14.60 7.15
N PRO A 72 4.76 -15.63 8.03
CA PRO A 72 3.64 -15.94 8.93
C PRO A 72 3.17 -14.79 9.81
N ARG A 73 4.03 -13.81 10.11
CA ARG A 73 3.66 -12.65 10.93
C ARG A 73 2.58 -11.79 10.28
N TYR A 74 2.66 -11.59 8.96
CA TYR A 74 1.73 -10.72 8.22
C TYR A 74 0.75 -11.51 7.35
N ASP A 75 1.22 -12.61 6.79
CA ASP A 75 0.44 -13.60 6.05
C ASP A 75 -0.50 -12.96 5.01
N LEU A 76 0.09 -12.55 3.88
CA LEU A 76 -0.67 -11.96 2.78
C LEU A 76 -1.70 -12.90 2.17
N GLU A 77 -1.51 -14.22 2.29
CA GLU A 77 -2.43 -15.21 1.70
C GLU A 77 -3.83 -15.11 2.31
N ARG A 78 -3.94 -14.75 3.59
CA ARG A 78 -5.25 -14.51 4.23
C ARG A 78 -6.04 -13.36 3.60
N PHE A 79 -5.38 -12.47 2.88
CA PHE A 79 -6.01 -11.38 2.12
C PHE A 79 -6.27 -11.75 0.65
N GLY A 80 -6.01 -13.00 0.26
CA GLY A 80 -6.12 -13.48 -1.10
C GLY A 80 -4.98 -13.03 -2.02
N VAL A 81 -3.82 -12.70 -1.44
CA VAL A 81 -2.67 -12.13 -2.15
C VAL A 81 -1.49 -13.10 -2.09
N ALA A 82 -1.25 -13.82 -3.17
CA ALA A 82 -0.22 -14.87 -3.25
C ALA A 82 0.89 -14.50 -4.25
N PRO A 83 2.16 -14.86 -3.97
CA PRO A 83 3.27 -14.62 -4.88
C PRO A 83 3.22 -15.55 -6.10
N ARG A 84 3.58 -15.02 -7.26
CA ARG A 84 3.75 -15.78 -8.50
C ARG A 84 5.04 -15.36 -9.20
N ALA A 85 5.77 -16.34 -9.70
CA ALA A 85 7.04 -16.09 -10.39
C ALA A 85 6.84 -15.70 -11.87
N SER A 86 5.70 -16.08 -12.47
CA SER A 86 5.43 -15.83 -13.89
C SER A 86 4.58 -14.57 -14.06
N PRO A 87 4.95 -13.63 -14.96
CA PRO A 87 4.15 -12.45 -15.26
C PRO A 87 2.78 -12.80 -15.84
N ARG A 88 2.67 -13.89 -16.57
CA ARG A 88 1.41 -14.34 -17.17
C ARG A 88 0.38 -14.85 -16.16
N GLN A 89 0.82 -15.16 -14.93
CA GLN A 89 -0.02 -15.63 -13.82
C GLN A 89 -0.21 -14.56 -12.75
N SER A 90 0.24 -13.33 -13.00
CA SER A 90 0.23 -12.26 -11.99
C SER A 90 -0.62 -11.10 -12.45
N ASP A 91 -1.38 -10.53 -11.51
CA ASP A 91 -2.24 -9.37 -11.70
C ASP A 91 -1.58 -8.07 -11.26
N VAL A 92 -0.67 -8.16 -10.27
CA VAL A 92 0.02 -7.03 -9.66
C VAL A 92 1.53 -7.19 -9.80
N MET A 93 2.23 -6.15 -10.25
CA MET A 93 3.68 -6.08 -10.20
C MET A 93 4.12 -5.21 -9.02
N ILE A 94 4.98 -5.74 -8.15
CA ILE A 94 5.61 -4.96 -7.08
C ILE A 94 7.06 -4.68 -7.50
N VAL A 95 7.35 -3.43 -7.83
CA VAL A 95 8.72 -2.99 -8.14
C VAL A 95 9.42 -2.63 -6.84
N ALA A 96 10.23 -3.54 -6.33
CA ALA A 96 10.85 -3.45 -5.00
C ALA A 96 12.36 -3.20 -5.09
N GLY A 97 12.76 -1.95 -5.17
CA GLY A 97 14.16 -1.55 -5.12
C GLY A 97 14.60 -0.60 -6.22
N THR A 98 15.91 -0.45 -6.37
CA THR A 98 16.53 0.48 -7.33
C THR A 98 16.43 -0.04 -8.75
N LEU A 99 15.80 0.74 -9.63
CA LEU A 99 15.70 0.42 -11.05
C LEU A 99 16.88 1.02 -11.80
N CYS A 100 17.76 0.17 -12.32
CA CYS A 100 18.88 0.58 -13.16
C CYS A 100 18.45 0.73 -14.63
N ASN A 101 19.15 1.60 -15.38
CA ASN A 101 18.90 1.82 -16.82
C ASN A 101 18.96 0.52 -17.63
N LYS A 102 19.87 -0.38 -17.29
CA LYS A 102 20.01 -1.69 -17.96
C LYS A 102 18.85 -2.64 -17.63
N MET A 103 18.20 -2.48 -16.47
CA MET A 103 17.05 -3.29 -16.06
C MET A 103 15.70 -2.72 -16.54
N ALA A 104 15.66 -1.45 -16.88
CA ALA A 104 14.42 -0.81 -17.33
C ALA A 104 13.74 -1.50 -18.54
N PRO A 105 14.46 -1.93 -19.57
CA PRO A 105 13.87 -2.70 -20.67
C PRO A 105 13.29 -4.05 -20.23
N ALA A 106 13.92 -4.70 -19.26
CA ALA A 106 13.42 -5.96 -18.69
C ALA A 106 12.12 -5.72 -17.89
N LEU A 107 12.06 -4.66 -17.08
CA LEU A 107 10.84 -4.27 -16.37
C LEU A 107 9.68 -4.04 -17.33
N ARG A 108 9.91 -3.28 -18.40
CA ARG A 108 8.90 -3.01 -19.41
C ARG A 108 8.42 -4.29 -20.09
N ARG A 109 9.35 -5.17 -20.45
CA ARG A 109 9.03 -6.44 -21.12
C ARG A 109 8.18 -7.35 -20.21
N VAL A 110 8.52 -7.42 -18.92
CA VAL A 110 7.75 -8.19 -17.95
C VAL A 110 6.35 -7.59 -17.74
N TYR A 111 6.24 -6.27 -17.67
CA TYR A 111 4.95 -5.59 -17.58
C TYR A 111 4.05 -5.89 -18.79
N ASP A 112 4.61 -5.87 -19.99
CA ASP A 112 3.86 -6.16 -21.22
C ASP A 112 3.41 -7.63 -21.33
N GLN A 113 4.07 -8.53 -20.60
CA GLN A 113 3.70 -9.95 -20.52
C GLN A 113 2.60 -10.25 -19.48
N MET A 114 2.27 -9.30 -18.62
CA MET A 114 1.19 -9.47 -17.66
C MET A 114 -0.17 -9.39 -18.36
N SER A 115 -1.10 -10.21 -17.91
CA SER A 115 -2.49 -10.16 -18.38
C SER A 115 -3.20 -8.90 -17.89
N GLU A 116 -4.14 -8.41 -18.67
CA GLU A 116 -5.00 -7.31 -18.24
C GLU A 116 -6.22 -7.85 -17.45
N PRO A 117 -6.70 -7.14 -16.44
CA PRO A 117 -6.19 -5.88 -15.90
C PRO A 117 -4.94 -6.08 -15.03
N ARG A 118 -3.96 -5.21 -15.19
CA ARG A 118 -2.66 -5.25 -14.52
C ARG A 118 -2.43 -4.00 -13.68
N TYR A 119 -1.83 -4.17 -12.51
CA TYR A 119 -1.58 -3.10 -11.55
C TYR A 119 -0.10 -3.06 -11.17
N VAL A 120 0.40 -1.88 -10.83
CA VAL A 120 1.80 -1.68 -10.43
C VAL A 120 1.87 -0.97 -9.09
N ILE A 121 2.60 -1.56 -8.15
CA ILE A 121 2.98 -0.94 -6.89
C ILE A 121 4.46 -0.58 -6.94
N SER A 122 4.77 0.70 -6.80
CA SER A 122 6.13 1.20 -6.64
C SER A 122 6.51 1.19 -5.16
N MET A 123 7.45 0.33 -4.78
CA MET A 123 7.86 0.14 -3.39
C MET A 123 9.22 0.76 -3.12
N GLY A 124 9.23 1.69 -2.19
CA GLY A 124 10.42 2.35 -1.68
C GLY A 124 10.88 3.55 -2.49
N SER A 125 11.69 4.39 -1.86
CA SER A 125 12.15 5.67 -2.44
C SER A 125 12.92 5.49 -3.75
N CYS A 126 13.66 4.40 -3.91
CA CYS A 126 14.41 4.13 -5.14
C CYS A 126 13.48 3.88 -6.34
N ALA A 127 12.44 3.06 -6.18
CA ALA A 127 11.47 2.82 -7.23
C ALA A 127 10.60 4.05 -7.49
N ASN A 128 10.26 4.82 -6.44
CA ASN A 128 9.39 5.99 -6.54
C ASN A 128 10.04 7.15 -7.30
N GLY A 129 11.35 7.39 -7.08
CA GLY A 129 12.00 8.57 -7.68
C GLY A 129 13.53 8.49 -7.73
N GLY A 130 14.11 7.30 -7.63
CA GLY A 130 15.56 7.10 -7.58
C GLY A 130 16.14 7.15 -6.17
N GLY A 131 15.44 7.70 -5.19
CA GLY A 131 15.82 7.73 -3.79
C GLY A 131 17.19 8.30 -3.52
N TYR A 132 18.00 7.60 -2.74
CA TYR A 132 19.39 7.96 -2.43
C TYR A 132 20.28 8.06 -3.69
N TYR A 133 19.95 7.29 -4.74
CA TYR A 133 20.70 7.22 -6.01
C TYR A 133 20.10 8.09 -7.12
N HIS A 134 19.28 9.08 -6.78
CA HIS A 134 18.59 9.93 -7.76
C HIS A 134 19.49 10.57 -8.81
N TYR A 135 20.69 11.01 -8.40
CA TYR A 135 21.66 11.66 -9.29
C TYR A 135 22.66 10.70 -9.93
N SER A 136 22.52 9.39 -9.69
CA SER A 136 23.39 8.39 -10.33
C SER A 136 23.11 8.30 -11.82
N TYR A 137 24.16 8.17 -12.62
CA TYR A 137 24.07 8.00 -14.07
C TYR A 137 23.44 6.66 -14.49
N SER A 138 23.44 5.67 -13.62
CA SER A 138 22.98 4.31 -13.92
C SER A 138 21.54 4.02 -13.48
N VAL A 139 20.90 4.94 -12.73
CA VAL A 139 19.59 4.73 -12.09
C VAL A 139 18.49 5.51 -12.78
N VAL A 140 17.36 4.85 -13.00
CA VAL A 140 16.12 5.48 -13.50
C VAL A 140 15.47 6.25 -12.35
N ARG A 141 15.13 7.51 -12.59
CA ARG A 141 14.52 8.42 -11.61
C ARG A 141 13.02 8.19 -11.49
N GLY A 142 12.63 7.02 -10.99
CA GLY A 142 11.25 6.57 -10.85
C GLY A 142 10.84 5.53 -11.89
N CYS A 143 10.19 4.46 -11.43
CA CYS A 143 9.70 3.40 -12.32
C CYS A 143 8.46 3.85 -13.13
N ASP A 144 7.79 4.93 -12.72
CA ASP A 144 6.67 5.58 -13.40
C ASP A 144 7.04 6.10 -14.81
N ARG A 145 8.32 6.31 -15.07
CA ARG A 145 8.83 6.65 -16.40
C ARG A 145 8.78 5.50 -17.41
N ILE A 146 8.70 4.27 -16.90
CA ILE A 146 8.74 3.05 -17.71
C ILE A 146 7.38 2.37 -17.76
N VAL A 147 6.69 2.28 -16.60
CA VAL A 147 5.39 1.63 -16.45
C VAL A 147 4.45 2.51 -15.63
N PRO A 148 3.14 2.50 -15.92
CA PRO A 148 2.17 3.25 -15.12
C PRO A 148 2.12 2.68 -13.70
N VAL A 149 2.15 3.55 -12.69
CA VAL A 149 2.12 3.16 -11.27
C VAL A 149 0.77 3.51 -10.67
N ASP A 150 0.17 2.55 -9.98
CA ASP A 150 -1.11 2.71 -9.30
C ASP A 150 -0.98 3.18 -7.86
N ILE A 151 -0.02 2.62 -7.13
CA ILE A 151 0.21 2.92 -5.71
C ILE A 151 1.71 3.13 -5.47
N TYR A 152 2.04 4.16 -4.70
CA TYR A 152 3.38 4.44 -4.23
C TYR A 152 3.49 4.12 -2.74
N VAL A 153 4.48 3.33 -2.36
CA VAL A 153 4.79 3.02 -0.96
C VAL A 153 6.10 3.71 -0.60
N PRO A 154 6.07 4.75 0.25
CA PRO A 154 7.27 5.48 0.66
C PRO A 154 8.07 4.70 1.72
N GLY A 155 9.38 4.92 1.75
CA GLY A 155 10.31 4.35 2.74
C GLY A 155 11.63 3.93 2.10
N CYS A 156 12.65 3.63 2.92
CA CYS A 156 13.96 3.20 2.44
C CYS A 156 14.66 2.25 3.44
N PRO A 157 14.31 0.96 3.41
CA PRO A 157 13.13 0.34 2.82
C PRO A 157 11.85 0.69 3.58
N PRO A 158 10.67 0.65 2.96
CA PRO A 158 9.42 0.69 3.70
C PRO A 158 9.25 -0.59 4.53
N THR A 159 8.59 -0.50 5.67
CA THR A 159 8.29 -1.66 6.50
C THR A 159 7.28 -2.59 5.82
N ALA A 160 7.23 -3.84 6.26
CA ALA A 160 6.26 -4.81 5.74
C ALA A 160 4.81 -4.33 5.94
N GLU A 161 4.52 -3.64 7.07
CA GLU A 161 3.21 -3.05 7.33
C GLU A 161 2.86 -1.93 6.31
N ALA A 162 3.84 -1.12 5.92
CA ALA A 162 3.63 -0.07 4.92
C ALA A 162 3.30 -0.68 3.56
N LEU A 163 3.95 -1.77 3.17
CA LEU A 163 3.62 -2.50 1.94
C LEU A 163 2.24 -3.15 2.05
N LEU A 164 1.92 -3.79 3.17
CA LEU A 164 0.60 -4.36 3.42
C LEU A 164 -0.49 -3.29 3.28
N TYR A 165 -0.28 -2.12 3.86
CA TYR A 165 -1.20 -1.00 3.72
C TYR A 165 -1.35 -0.56 2.25
N GLY A 166 -0.25 -0.52 1.48
CA GLY A 166 -0.26 -0.23 0.05
C GLY A 166 -1.11 -1.22 -0.75
N ILE A 167 -1.00 -2.51 -0.44
CA ILE A 167 -1.81 -3.56 -1.07
C ILE A 167 -3.30 -3.38 -0.73
N LEU A 168 -3.63 -3.10 0.54
CA LEU A 168 -5.01 -2.82 0.94
C LEU A 168 -5.57 -1.56 0.26
N GLN A 169 -4.74 -0.55 0.00
CA GLN A 169 -5.14 0.63 -0.78
C GLN A 169 -5.41 0.27 -2.23
N LEU A 170 -4.59 -0.60 -2.84
CA LEU A 170 -4.84 -1.10 -4.19
C LEU A 170 -6.17 -1.85 -4.26
N GLN A 171 -6.47 -2.73 -3.31
CA GLN A 171 -7.77 -3.42 -3.24
C GLN A 171 -8.94 -2.42 -3.15
N ARG A 172 -8.79 -1.35 -2.36
CA ARG A 172 -9.80 -0.28 -2.28
C ARG A 172 -9.95 0.48 -3.61
N LYS A 173 -8.84 0.73 -4.31
CA LYS A 173 -8.83 1.36 -5.62
C LYS A 173 -9.61 0.51 -6.63
N ILE A 174 -9.32 -0.78 -6.71
CA ILE A 174 -10.01 -1.73 -7.61
C ILE A 174 -11.53 -1.73 -7.37
N ARG A 175 -11.96 -1.71 -6.10
CA ARG A 175 -13.39 -1.67 -5.75
C ARG A 175 -14.10 -0.37 -6.14
N ARG A 176 -13.36 0.75 -6.26
CA ARG A 176 -13.93 2.07 -6.56
C ARG A 176 -13.98 2.38 -8.05
N GLU A 177 -12.93 2.03 -8.78
CA GLU A 177 -12.72 2.46 -10.17
C GLU A 177 -13.41 1.56 -11.18
N GLY A 178 -13.84 0.35 -10.77
CA GLY A 178 -14.31 -0.66 -11.71
C GLY A 178 -13.17 -1.17 -12.61
N THR A 179 -13.26 -2.39 -13.09
CA THR A 179 -12.12 -3.01 -13.80
C THR A 179 -12.44 -3.49 -15.21
N ILE A 180 -13.69 -3.40 -15.61
CA ILE A 180 -14.13 -3.93 -16.92
C ILE A 180 -13.64 -3.05 -18.08
N LEU A 181 -13.44 -1.77 -17.82
CA LEU A 181 -13.05 -0.77 -18.84
C LEU A 181 -11.59 -0.30 -18.74
N ARG A 182 -10.73 -1.02 -18.01
CA ARG A 182 -9.33 -0.63 -17.85
C ARG A 182 -8.42 -1.37 -18.79
#